data_9ef345fa913ea1716a516008b2a6bf4f
#
_entry.id   9ef345fa913ea1716a516008b2a6bf4f
#
_cell.length_a   1.000
_cell.length_b   1.000
_cell.length_c   1.000
_cell.angle_alpha   90.00
_cell.angle_beta   90.00
_cell.angle_gamma   90.00
#
_symmetry.space_group_name_H-M   'P 1'
#
loop_
_entity.id
_entity.type
_entity.pdbx_description
1 polymer ?
#
loop_
_entity_poly.entity_id
_entity_poly.type
_entity_poly.pdbx_seq_one_letter_code
_entity_poly.pdbx_strand_id
1 'polypeptide(L)'
;AFCLRSRIKGGEGVGVWRSTQHQTAHYSGLIVCGSVWTCPVCAAKISERRRLELQAAIAQHRESGGDAYLLTLTTPHGRRDDLAQLLAMQAKALASFTAQRAVKAVFAEMGEIGRVRAFEVTHGRKGTNNGWHPHYHFLQFAKGGADAAQLMDWRTRLYLEWAKCCERAGLGTPSFQHGLDLQDGSKADKYLSKWGLECEMTKGHI
;
A
#
# COMPACT_ATOMS: atom_id res chain seq x y z
N ALA A 1 -2.92 22.95 -12.92
CA ALA A 1 -3.76 22.38 -11.87
C ALA A 1 -4.54 23.48 -11.18
N PHE A 2 -5.88 23.41 -11.25
CA PHE A 2 -6.77 24.48 -10.74
C PHE A 2 -7.39 24.15 -9.37
N CYS A 3 -6.99 23.03 -8.77
CA CYS A 3 -7.52 22.54 -7.50
C CYS A 3 -7.24 23.55 -6.37
N LEU A 4 -8.28 23.96 -5.66
CA LEU A 4 -8.27 24.97 -4.60
C LEU A 4 -7.67 26.35 -5.01
N ARG A 5 -7.54 26.61 -6.32
CA ARG A 5 -7.03 27.89 -6.87
C ARG A 5 -8.06 28.59 -7.78
N SER A 6 -9.05 27.86 -8.25
CA SER A 6 -10.08 28.41 -9.14
C SER A 6 -11.44 28.24 -8.53
N ARG A 7 -12.32 29.21 -8.81
CA ARG A 7 -13.73 29.18 -8.39
C ARG A 7 -14.53 28.19 -9.24
N ILE A 8 -15.56 27.63 -8.65
CA ILE A 8 -16.58 26.88 -9.40
C ILE A 8 -17.34 27.88 -10.28
N LYS A 9 -17.42 27.61 -11.59
CA LYS A 9 -18.18 28.46 -12.53
C LYS A 9 -19.67 28.49 -12.13
N GLY A 10 -20.24 29.70 -12.05
CA GLY A 10 -21.67 29.89 -11.68
C GLY A 10 -21.95 29.77 -10.17
N GLY A 11 -20.93 29.63 -9.32
CA GLY A 11 -21.12 29.63 -7.87
C GLY A 11 -21.16 31.04 -7.27
N GLU A 12 -21.73 31.16 -6.06
CA GLU A 12 -21.92 32.42 -5.31
C GLU A 12 -20.62 33.11 -4.85
N GLY A 13 -19.46 32.54 -5.13
CA GLY A 13 -18.16 33.03 -4.70
C GLY A 13 -17.43 32.07 -3.78
N VAL A 14 -16.36 32.55 -3.17
CA VAL A 14 -15.57 31.76 -2.21
C VAL A 14 -15.97 32.16 -0.80
N GLY A 15 -16.43 31.18 -0.03
CA GLY A 15 -16.77 31.36 1.38
C GLY A 15 -15.81 30.59 2.29
N VAL A 16 -15.77 30.98 3.57
CA VAL A 16 -15.09 30.24 4.64
C VAL A 16 -16.16 29.75 5.60
N TRP A 17 -16.20 28.44 5.80
CA TRP A 17 -17.13 27.78 6.70
C TRP A 17 -16.39 27.17 7.88
N ARG A 18 -16.92 27.36 9.08
CA ARG A 18 -16.41 26.74 10.31
C ARG A 18 -17.45 25.77 10.84
N SER A 19 -17.03 24.51 11.01
CA SER A 19 -17.82 23.53 11.74
C SER A 19 -17.62 23.72 13.25
N THR A 20 -18.68 24.05 13.96
CA THR A 20 -18.66 24.14 15.44
C THR A 20 -18.56 22.77 16.09
N GLN A 21 -19.14 21.73 15.44
CA GLN A 21 -19.11 20.35 15.93
C GLN A 21 -17.72 19.73 15.84
N HIS A 22 -17.00 19.95 14.74
CA HIS A 22 -15.70 19.32 14.46
C HIS A 22 -14.51 20.26 14.67
N GLN A 23 -14.74 21.51 15.08
CA GLN A 23 -13.70 22.54 15.27
C GLN A 23 -12.77 22.72 14.06
N THR A 24 -13.30 22.48 12.84
CA THR A 24 -12.57 22.57 11.57
C THR A 24 -13.14 23.72 10.71
N ALA A 25 -12.31 24.25 9.83
CA ALA A 25 -12.74 25.23 8.82
C ALA A 25 -12.38 24.75 7.41
N HIS A 26 -13.20 25.13 6.42
CA HIS A 26 -12.96 24.81 5.03
C HIS A 26 -13.45 25.92 4.11
N TYR A 27 -12.88 25.98 2.91
CA TYR A 27 -13.34 26.87 1.86
C TYR A 27 -14.47 26.22 1.05
N SER A 28 -15.51 26.99 0.73
CA SER A 28 -16.55 26.65 -0.28
C SER A 28 -16.31 27.42 -1.58
N GLY A 29 -16.94 26.97 -2.66
CA GLY A 29 -16.88 27.66 -3.97
C GLY A 29 -15.58 27.47 -4.75
N LEU A 30 -14.64 26.64 -4.28
CA LEU A 30 -13.42 26.30 -4.98
C LEU A 30 -13.50 24.93 -5.66
N ILE A 31 -12.84 24.80 -6.81
CA ILE A 31 -12.74 23.52 -7.52
C ILE A 31 -11.86 22.55 -6.70
N VAL A 32 -12.41 21.35 -6.43
CA VAL A 32 -11.68 20.25 -5.81
C VAL A 32 -11.61 19.11 -6.82
N CYS A 33 -10.39 18.72 -7.26
CA CYS A 33 -10.24 17.69 -8.29
C CYS A 33 -10.37 16.25 -7.78
N GLY A 34 -10.19 16.01 -6.48
CA GLY A 34 -10.26 14.67 -5.87
C GLY A 34 -9.17 13.69 -6.30
N SER A 35 -8.18 14.11 -7.08
CA SER A 35 -7.15 13.22 -7.59
C SER A 35 -6.08 12.92 -6.53
N VAL A 36 -5.89 11.64 -6.22
CA VAL A 36 -4.78 11.15 -5.37
C VAL A 36 -3.46 11.02 -6.14
N TRP A 37 -3.51 11.05 -7.48
CA TRP A 37 -2.34 10.80 -8.32
C TRP A 37 -1.66 12.07 -8.84
N THR A 38 -2.45 13.10 -9.11
CA THR A 38 -1.96 14.29 -9.83
C THR A 38 -2.07 15.58 -9.03
N CYS A 39 -2.75 15.57 -7.89
CA CYS A 39 -2.93 16.76 -7.07
C CYS A 39 -2.33 16.57 -5.67
N PRO A 40 -1.24 17.24 -5.31
CA PRO A 40 -0.60 17.05 -4.00
C PRO A 40 -1.52 17.42 -2.83
N VAL A 41 -2.40 18.41 -3.01
CA VAL A 41 -3.34 18.83 -1.96
C VAL A 41 -4.42 17.77 -1.71
N CYS A 42 -5.02 17.25 -2.79
CA CYS A 42 -6.03 16.19 -2.65
C CYS A 42 -5.40 14.88 -2.20
N ALA A 43 -4.23 14.51 -2.74
CA ALA A 43 -3.48 13.34 -2.32
C ALA A 43 -3.23 13.37 -0.82
N ALA A 44 -2.67 14.47 -0.30
CA ALA A 44 -2.37 14.63 1.12
C ALA A 44 -3.62 14.44 2.00
N LYS A 45 -4.72 15.11 1.68
CA LYS A 45 -5.97 15.00 2.46
C LYS A 45 -6.60 13.61 2.41
N ILE A 46 -6.62 12.99 1.22
CA ILE A 46 -7.22 11.66 1.04
C ILE A 46 -6.36 10.59 1.71
N SER A 47 -5.04 10.65 1.57
CA SER A 47 -4.13 9.69 2.19
C SER A 47 -4.19 9.77 3.71
N GLU A 48 -4.21 10.98 4.28
CA GLU A 48 -4.33 11.14 5.73
C GLU A 48 -5.66 10.61 6.27
N ARG A 49 -6.76 10.90 5.58
CA ARG A 49 -8.07 10.35 5.96
C ARG A 49 -8.06 8.82 5.93
N ARG A 50 -7.56 8.21 4.85
CA ARG A 50 -7.46 6.76 4.72
C ARG A 50 -6.55 6.14 5.78
N ARG A 51 -5.46 6.83 6.14
CA ARG A 51 -4.57 6.39 7.22
C ARG A 51 -5.30 6.30 8.55
N LEU A 52 -6.07 7.34 8.91
CA LEU A 52 -6.85 7.36 10.15
C LEU A 52 -7.95 6.29 10.16
N GLU A 53 -8.68 6.13 9.04
CA GLU A 53 -9.70 5.10 8.87
C GLU A 53 -9.09 3.69 9.04
N LEU A 54 -7.91 3.45 8.48
CA LEU A 54 -7.22 2.17 8.57
C LEU A 54 -6.66 1.90 9.97
N GLN A 55 -6.12 2.92 10.65
CA GLN A 55 -5.71 2.82 12.05
C GLN A 55 -6.90 2.44 12.95
N ALA A 56 -8.03 3.11 12.79
CA ALA A 56 -9.23 2.80 13.56
C ALA A 56 -9.71 1.37 13.30
N ALA A 57 -9.70 0.93 12.02
CA ALA A 57 -10.09 -0.44 11.65
C ALA A 57 -9.18 -1.49 12.28
N ILE A 58 -7.85 -1.28 12.30
CA ILE A 58 -6.91 -2.21 12.94
C ILE A 58 -7.13 -2.25 14.45
N ALA A 59 -7.28 -1.09 15.09
CA ALA A 59 -7.52 -1.01 16.54
C ALA A 59 -8.81 -1.79 16.92
N GLN A 60 -9.91 -1.50 16.23
CA GLN A 60 -11.19 -2.18 16.46
C GLN A 60 -11.09 -3.70 16.19
N HIS A 61 -10.35 -4.10 15.16
CA HIS A 61 -10.18 -5.52 14.84
C HIS A 61 -9.40 -6.25 15.94
N ARG A 62 -8.36 -5.64 16.49
CA ARG A 62 -7.59 -6.18 17.62
C ARG A 62 -8.40 -6.25 18.90
N GLU A 63 -9.19 -5.22 19.20
CA GLU A 63 -10.12 -5.24 20.34
C GLU A 63 -11.12 -6.38 20.28
N SER A 64 -11.49 -6.81 19.07
CA SER A 64 -12.35 -8.00 18.86
C SER A 64 -11.59 -9.33 18.81
N GLY A 65 -10.32 -9.36 19.19
CA GLY A 65 -9.50 -10.57 19.27
C GLY A 65 -8.86 -11.01 17.96
N GLY A 66 -8.93 -10.19 16.91
CA GLY A 66 -8.23 -10.39 15.64
C GLY A 66 -6.80 -9.85 15.66
N ASP A 67 -6.07 -10.11 14.60
CA ASP A 67 -4.75 -9.54 14.34
C ASP A 67 -4.61 -9.11 12.86
N ALA A 68 -3.53 -8.45 12.53
CA ALA A 68 -3.25 -8.00 11.18
C ALA A 68 -1.81 -8.36 10.81
N TYR A 69 -1.60 -8.78 9.56
CA TYR A 69 -0.28 -9.11 9.02
C TYR A 69 0.06 -8.21 7.86
N LEU A 70 1.34 -7.83 7.75
CA LEU A 70 1.85 -7.09 6.62
C LEU A 70 2.64 -8.01 5.70
N LEU A 71 2.08 -8.30 4.52
CA LEU A 71 2.75 -9.03 3.46
C LEU A 71 3.30 -8.03 2.43
N THR A 72 4.60 -8.10 2.17
CA THR A 72 5.26 -7.30 1.12
C THR A 72 5.76 -8.22 0.03
N LEU A 73 5.41 -7.91 -1.22
CA LEU A 73 5.86 -8.63 -2.42
C LEU A 73 6.74 -7.71 -3.27
N THR A 74 7.98 -8.13 -3.46
CA THR A 74 8.98 -7.43 -4.27
C THR A 74 9.40 -8.32 -5.43
N THR A 75 9.72 -7.72 -6.57
CA THR A 75 10.21 -8.42 -7.75
C THR A 75 11.66 -8.08 -8.03
N PRO A 76 12.44 -8.99 -8.63
CA PRO A 76 13.74 -8.65 -9.18
C PRO A 76 13.61 -7.49 -10.16
N HIS A 77 14.54 -6.58 -10.12
CA HIS A 77 14.61 -5.41 -11.00
C HIS A 77 16.04 -4.93 -11.14
N GLY A 78 16.31 -4.23 -12.22
CA GLY A 78 17.61 -3.69 -12.54
C GLY A 78 17.53 -2.24 -13.04
N ARG A 79 18.69 -1.59 -13.10
CA ARG A 79 18.81 -0.18 -13.47
C ARG A 79 18.27 0.15 -14.88
N ARG A 80 18.25 -0.85 -15.77
CA ARG A 80 17.88 -0.67 -17.19
C ARG A 80 16.48 -1.14 -17.50
N ASP A 81 15.74 -1.62 -16.49
CA ASP A 81 14.40 -2.15 -16.73
C ASP A 81 13.44 -1.01 -17.08
N ASP A 82 12.64 -1.25 -18.11
CA ASP A 82 11.53 -0.37 -18.44
C ASP A 82 10.41 -0.52 -17.42
N LEU A 83 9.96 0.61 -16.87
CA LEU A 83 8.94 0.61 -15.81
C LEU A 83 7.63 -0.01 -16.28
N ALA A 84 7.18 0.29 -17.51
CA ALA A 84 5.89 -0.19 -18.00
C ALA A 84 5.91 -1.72 -18.18
N GLN A 85 7.00 -2.27 -18.68
CA GLN A 85 7.19 -3.71 -18.81
C GLN A 85 7.27 -4.38 -17.44
N LEU A 86 8.05 -3.80 -16.51
CA LEU A 86 8.21 -4.32 -15.15
C LEU A 86 6.85 -4.37 -14.42
N LEU A 87 6.04 -3.32 -14.55
CA LEU A 87 4.69 -3.26 -13.96
C LEU A 87 3.74 -4.29 -14.58
N ALA A 88 3.78 -4.46 -15.90
CA ALA A 88 2.95 -5.45 -16.59
C ALA A 88 3.29 -6.88 -16.15
N MET A 89 4.58 -7.22 -16.09
CA MET A 89 5.04 -8.53 -15.62
C MET A 89 4.70 -8.75 -14.14
N GLN A 90 4.87 -7.74 -13.29
CA GLN A 90 4.55 -7.82 -11.86
C GLN A 90 3.04 -8.01 -11.63
N ALA A 91 2.20 -7.30 -12.39
CA ALA A 91 0.74 -7.47 -12.31
C ALA A 91 0.33 -8.90 -12.71
N LYS A 92 0.95 -9.47 -13.75
CA LYS A 92 0.75 -10.85 -14.18
C LYS A 92 1.19 -11.86 -13.10
N ALA A 93 2.36 -11.63 -12.49
CA ALA A 93 2.86 -12.47 -11.39
C ALA A 93 1.89 -12.42 -10.19
N LEU A 94 1.41 -11.23 -9.80
CA LEU A 94 0.47 -11.05 -8.71
C LEU A 94 -0.87 -11.76 -8.97
N ALA A 95 -1.43 -11.59 -10.17
CA ALA A 95 -2.68 -12.26 -10.55
C ALA A 95 -2.54 -13.79 -10.46
N SER A 96 -1.42 -14.33 -10.97
CA SER A 96 -1.10 -15.75 -10.85
C SER A 96 -0.95 -16.19 -9.39
N PHE A 97 -0.21 -15.44 -8.58
CA PHE A 97 0.05 -15.73 -7.17
C PHE A 97 -1.25 -15.81 -6.36
N THR A 98 -2.10 -14.81 -6.45
CA THR A 98 -3.37 -14.78 -5.70
C THR A 98 -4.37 -15.85 -6.15
N ALA A 99 -4.22 -16.39 -7.36
CA ALA A 99 -5.03 -17.49 -7.88
C ALA A 99 -4.55 -18.86 -7.40
N GLN A 100 -3.28 -19.01 -6.96
CA GLN A 100 -2.71 -20.29 -6.54
C GLN A 100 -3.48 -20.91 -5.37
N ARG A 101 -3.76 -22.21 -5.48
CA ARG A 101 -4.44 -22.98 -4.44
C ARG A 101 -3.62 -23.01 -3.14
N ALA A 102 -2.30 -23.15 -3.26
CA ALA A 102 -1.38 -23.16 -2.12
C ALA A 102 -1.38 -21.81 -1.37
N VAL A 103 -1.42 -20.67 -2.08
CA VAL A 103 -1.51 -19.33 -1.48
C VAL A 103 -2.83 -19.14 -0.75
N LYS A 104 -3.95 -19.56 -1.37
CA LYS A 104 -5.27 -19.50 -0.74
C LYS A 104 -5.35 -20.38 0.52
N ALA A 105 -4.68 -21.54 0.52
CA ALA A 105 -4.61 -22.39 1.69
C ALA A 105 -3.87 -21.71 2.85
N VAL A 106 -2.72 -21.06 2.59
CA VAL A 106 -2.00 -20.30 3.62
C VAL A 106 -2.86 -19.15 4.15
N PHE A 107 -3.54 -18.39 3.30
CA PHE A 107 -4.42 -17.31 3.76
C PHE A 107 -5.61 -17.82 4.58
N ALA A 108 -6.13 -18.99 4.25
CA ALA A 108 -7.16 -19.65 5.06
C ALA A 108 -6.63 -20.11 6.42
N GLU A 109 -5.42 -20.68 6.47
CA GLU A 109 -4.73 -21.03 7.73
C GLU A 109 -4.45 -19.81 8.61
N MET A 110 -4.08 -18.68 8.01
CA MET A 110 -3.96 -17.38 8.70
C MET A 110 -5.30 -16.88 9.26
N GLY A 111 -6.42 -17.48 8.86
CA GLY A 111 -7.75 -17.00 9.21
C GLY A 111 -8.09 -15.64 8.59
N GLU A 112 -7.58 -15.36 7.39
CA GLU A 112 -7.82 -14.10 6.69
C GLU A 112 -9.32 -13.86 6.48
N ILE A 113 -9.78 -12.66 6.89
CA ILE A 113 -11.16 -12.20 6.72
C ILE A 113 -11.27 -11.06 5.70
N GLY A 114 -10.16 -10.42 5.37
CA GLY A 114 -10.09 -9.33 4.40
C GLY A 114 -8.70 -8.75 4.30
N ARG A 115 -8.47 -7.96 3.26
CA ARG A 115 -7.18 -7.30 3.05
C ARG A 115 -7.29 -5.94 2.37
N VAL A 116 -6.35 -5.06 2.68
CA VAL A 116 -6.13 -3.80 1.97
C VAL A 116 -4.83 -3.93 1.19
N ARG A 117 -4.85 -3.61 -0.10
CA ARG A 117 -3.67 -3.62 -0.97
C ARG A 117 -3.21 -2.19 -1.25
N ALA A 118 -1.93 -1.93 -1.07
CA ALA A 118 -1.25 -0.75 -1.57
C ALA A 118 -0.19 -1.14 -2.59
N PHE A 119 0.06 -0.22 -3.51
CA PHE A 119 1.09 -0.34 -4.51
C PHE A 119 2.05 0.84 -4.37
N GLU A 120 3.33 0.57 -4.30
CA GLU A 120 4.38 1.58 -4.20
C GLU A 120 5.40 1.38 -5.31
N VAL A 121 5.86 2.49 -5.90
CA VAL A 121 6.99 2.51 -6.84
C VAL A 121 8.00 3.51 -6.33
N THR A 122 9.21 3.05 -6.05
CA THR A 122 10.32 3.92 -5.72
C THR A 122 11.38 3.84 -6.83
N HIS A 123 12.22 4.87 -6.93
CA HIS A 123 13.39 4.85 -7.80
C HIS A 123 14.64 5.01 -6.96
N GLY A 124 15.64 4.17 -7.18
CA GLY A 124 16.87 4.16 -6.39
C GLY A 124 17.56 5.52 -6.40
N ARG A 125 17.86 6.03 -5.21
CA ARG A 125 18.59 7.28 -4.98
C ARG A 125 19.95 6.95 -4.36
N LYS A 126 21.03 7.66 -4.78
CA LYS A 126 22.36 7.64 -4.16
C LYS A 126 23.04 6.26 -4.08
N GLY A 127 24.10 6.06 -4.85
CA GLY A 127 25.08 4.98 -4.71
C GLY A 127 24.64 3.55 -5.02
N THR A 128 23.42 3.21 -4.74
CA THR A 128 22.79 1.91 -5.00
C THR A 128 21.57 2.05 -5.91
N ASN A 129 21.71 2.81 -7.01
CA ASN A 129 20.61 2.99 -7.94
C ASN A 129 20.37 1.72 -8.77
N ASN A 130 19.44 0.88 -8.31
CA ASN A 130 18.99 -0.31 -9.02
C ASN A 130 17.78 -0.05 -9.94
N GLY A 131 17.49 1.23 -10.25
CA GLY A 131 16.36 1.59 -11.12
C GLY A 131 15.03 1.67 -10.37
N TRP A 132 13.96 1.31 -11.07
CA TRP A 132 12.60 1.30 -10.54
C TRP A 132 12.39 0.12 -9.61
N HIS A 133 11.80 0.37 -8.45
CA HIS A 133 11.53 -0.62 -7.43
C HIS A 133 10.04 -0.66 -7.08
N PRO A 134 9.22 -1.35 -7.88
CA PRO A 134 7.80 -1.52 -7.58
C PRO A 134 7.58 -2.65 -6.57
N HIS A 135 6.69 -2.45 -5.61
CA HIS A 135 6.28 -3.49 -4.67
C HIS A 135 4.82 -3.33 -4.24
N TYR A 136 4.23 -4.46 -3.87
CA TYR A 136 2.91 -4.51 -3.29
C TYR A 136 3.01 -4.73 -1.79
N HIS A 137 2.14 -4.04 -1.06
CA HIS A 137 1.90 -4.27 0.35
C HIS A 137 0.46 -4.71 0.54
N PHE A 138 0.29 -5.75 1.33
CA PHE A 138 -1.02 -6.24 1.74
C PHE A 138 -1.11 -6.19 3.25
N LEU A 139 -2.03 -5.40 3.77
CA LEU A 139 -2.44 -5.49 5.15
C LEU A 139 -3.58 -6.49 5.21
N GLN A 140 -3.34 -7.65 5.81
CA GLN A 140 -4.28 -8.75 5.92
C GLN A 140 -4.87 -8.78 7.32
N PHE A 141 -6.19 -8.74 7.43
CA PHE A 141 -6.92 -8.88 8.68
C PHE A 141 -7.20 -10.37 8.92
N ALA A 142 -6.86 -10.88 10.07
CA ALA A 142 -6.96 -12.30 10.42
C ALA A 142 -7.68 -12.51 11.76
N LYS A 143 -8.24 -13.69 11.97
CA LYS A 143 -9.03 -14.02 13.16
C LYS A 143 -8.20 -14.14 14.45
N GLY A 144 -6.88 -14.24 14.35
CA GLY A 144 -6.02 -14.38 15.52
C GLY A 144 -4.55 -14.14 15.17
N GLY A 145 -3.72 -14.11 16.20
CA GLY A 145 -2.27 -13.97 16.08
C GLY A 145 -1.59 -15.29 15.76
N ALA A 146 -0.35 -15.21 15.30
CA ALA A 146 0.52 -16.34 15.02
C ALA A 146 1.83 -16.23 15.80
N ASP A 147 2.41 -17.34 16.18
CA ASP A 147 3.75 -17.38 16.72
C ASP A 147 4.83 -17.22 15.62
N ALA A 148 6.07 -17.06 16.02
CA ALA A 148 7.19 -16.85 15.11
C ALA A 148 7.43 -18.04 14.16
N ALA A 149 7.16 -19.26 14.60
CA ALA A 149 7.34 -20.47 13.79
C ALA A 149 6.26 -20.55 12.70
N GLN A 150 5.03 -20.25 13.03
CA GLN A 150 3.91 -20.19 12.09
C GLN A 150 4.14 -19.08 11.04
N LEU A 151 4.57 -17.88 11.46
CA LEU A 151 4.90 -16.79 10.54
C LEU A 151 6.00 -17.19 9.55
N MET A 152 7.04 -17.88 10.02
CA MET A 152 8.15 -18.34 9.18
C MET A 152 7.68 -19.42 8.20
N ASP A 153 6.83 -20.36 8.62
CA ASP A 153 6.26 -21.37 7.73
C ASP A 153 5.41 -20.73 6.63
N TRP A 154 4.47 -19.89 6.99
CA TRP A 154 3.63 -19.16 6.03
C TRP A 154 4.46 -18.33 5.06
N ARG A 155 5.44 -17.56 5.58
CA ARG A 155 6.36 -16.78 4.76
C ARG A 155 7.10 -17.66 3.75
N THR A 156 7.61 -18.80 4.18
CA THR A 156 8.36 -19.72 3.31
C THR A 156 7.47 -20.28 2.21
N ARG A 157 6.28 -20.76 2.55
CA ARG A 157 5.33 -21.31 1.59
C ARG A 157 4.84 -20.28 0.58
N LEU A 158 4.53 -19.07 1.05
CA LEU A 158 4.14 -17.96 0.19
C LEU A 158 5.30 -17.52 -0.73
N TYR A 159 6.53 -17.47 -0.21
CA TYR A 159 7.70 -17.14 -1.01
C TYR A 159 7.92 -18.14 -2.16
N LEU A 160 7.80 -19.43 -1.91
CA LEU A 160 7.98 -20.45 -2.94
C LEU A 160 6.98 -20.28 -4.10
N GLU A 161 5.73 -19.94 -3.79
CA GLU A 161 4.73 -19.66 -4.82
C GLU A 161 4.96 -18.33 -5.52
N TRP A 162 5.40 -17.29 -4.79
CA TRP A 162 5.75 -16.00 -5.37
C TRP A 162 6.91 -16.11 -6.36
N ALA A 163 7.98 -16.81 -5.99
CA ALA A 163 9.13 -17.06 -6.84
C ALA A 163 8.73 -17.73 -8.17
N LYS A 164 7.94 -18.81 -8.12
CA LYS A 164 7.39 -19.48 -9.32
C LYS A 164 6.57 -18.54 -10.20
N CYS A 165 5.75 -17.67 -9.58
CA CYS A 165 4.92 -16.72 -10.32
C CYS A 165 5.75 -15.63 -10.98
N CYS A 166 6.80 -15.14 -10.32
CA CYS A 166 7.75 -14.18 -10.90
C CYS A 166 8.49 -14.79 -12.10
N GLU A 167 9.02 -16.00 -11.98
CA GLU A 167 9.70 -16.69 -13.06
C GLU A 167 8.79 -16.89 -14.28
N ARG A 168 7.57 -17.37 -14.08
CA ARG A 168 6.58 -17.54 -15.18
C ARG A 168 6.18 -16.21 -15.83
N ALA A 169 6.26 -15.11 -15.09
CA ALA A 169 5.97 -13.77 -15.62
C ALA A 169 7.17 -13.14 -16.33
N GLY A 170 8.36 -13.77 -16.30
CA GLY A 170 9.58 -13.26 -16.92
C GLY A 170 10.41 -12.30 -16.04
N LEU A 171 10.11 -12.21 -14.74
CA LEU A 171 10.81 -11.33 -13.80
C LEU A 171 12.08 -11.94 -13.19
N GLY A 172 12.32 -13.25 -13.41
CA GLY A 172 13.35 -14.00 -12.70
C GLY A 172 12.94 -14.37 -11.28
N THR A 173 13.85 -15.03 -10.54
CA THR A 173 13.63 -15.53 -9.19
C THR A 173 13.95 -14.44 -8.17
N PRO A 174 12.99 -13.95 -7.38
CA PRO A 174 13.28 -13.04 -6.27
C PRO A 174 14.10 -13.76 -5.19
N SER A 175 14.98 -13.05 -4.46
CA SER A 175 15.70 -13.65 -3.34
C SER A 175 14.76 -13.95 -2.18
N PHE A 176 15.04 -15.00 -1.41
CA PHE A 176 14.27 -15.33 -0.21
C PHE A 176 14.27 -14.20 0.82
N GLN A 177 15.37 -13.46 0.90
CA GLN A 177 15.55 -12.39 1.87
C GLN A 177 14.71 -11.15 1.55
N HIS A 178 14.53 -10.82 0.26
CA HIS A 178 13.94 -9.54 -0.16
C HIS A 178 12.70 -9.69 -1.05
N GLY A 179 12.45 -10.88 -1.62
CA GLY A 179 11.35 -11.09 -2.57
C GLY A 179 9.97 -11.13 -1.92
N LEU A 180 9.91 -11.66 -0.69
CA LEU A 180 8.69 -11.68 0.10
C LEU A 180 9.02 -11.50 1.58
N ASP A 181 8.30 -10.59 2.21
CA ASP A 181 8.35 -10.40 3.66
C ASP A 181 6.93 -10.52 4.24
N LEU A 182 6.80 -11.24 5.35
CA LEU A 182 5.57 -11.37 6.12
C LEU A 182 5.87 -11.00 7.57
N GLN A 183 5.19 -9.98 8.06
CA GLN A 183 5.40 -9.42 9.39
C GLN A 183 4.09 -9.46 10.19
N ASP A 184 4.23 -9.60 11.51
CA ASP A 184 3.11 -9.48 12.43
C ASP A 184 2.56 -8.05 12.51
N GLY A 185 1.39 -7.90 13.10
CA GLY A 185 0.67 -6.65 13.20
C GLY A 185 1.36 -5.55 14.01
N SER A 186 2.36 -5.88 14.84
CA SER A 186 3.09 -4.88 15.63
C SER A 186 3.87 -3.91 14.72
N LYS A 187 4.21 -4.34 13.51
CA LYS A 187 4.87 -3.53 12.50
C LYS A 187 3.91 -2.87 11.51
N ALA A 188 2.66 -3.34 11.43
CA ALA A 188 1.63 -2.72 10.61
C ALA A 188 1.40 -1.25 11.01
N ASP A 189 1.42 -0.93 12.30
CA ASP A 189 1.27 0.44 12.80
C ASP A 189 2.43 1.36 12.35
N LYS A 190 3.67 0.84 12.34
CA LYS A 190 4.84 1.57 11.81
C LYS A 190 4.74 1.78 10.30
N TYR A 191 4.07 0.86 9.61
CA TYR A 191 3.87 0.96 8.17
C TYR A 191 2.77 1.97 7.82
N LEU A 192 1.71 2.02 8.62
CA LEU A 192 0.65 3.03 8.47
C LEU A 192 1.17 4.45 8.67
N SER A 193 2.14 4.65 9.57
CA SER A 193 2.81 5.94 9.73
C SER A 193 3.62 6.34 8.49
N LYS A 194 4.09 5.39 7.70
CA LYS A 194 4.76 5.64 6.40
C LYS A 194 3.80 5.96 5.26
N TRP A 195 2.52 5.60 5.36
CA TRP A 195 1.48 5.99 4.39
C TRP A 195 0.89 7.37 4.68
N GLY A 196 1.32 8.02 5.76
CA GLY A 196 0.98 9.40 6.05
C GLY A 196 1.71 10.39 5.14
N LEU A 197 1.30 11.64 5.24
CA LEU A 197 1.75 12.79 4.44
C LEU A 197 3.27 12.89 4.24
N GLU A 198 4.04 12.45 5.22
CA GLU A 198 5.52 12.58 5.21
C GLU A 198 6.19 11.69 4.15
N CYS A 199 5.60 10.54 3.83
CA CYS A 199 6.20 9.62 2.86
C CYS A 199 5.87 9.93 1.41
N GLU A 200 4.66 10.40 1.11
CA GLU A 200 4.29 10.75 -0.27
C GLU A 200 4.81 12.12 -0.68
N MET A 201 4.87 13.10 0.22
CA MET A 201 5.39 14.43 -0.09
C MET A 201 6.92 14.47 -0.17
N THR A 202 7.65 13.65 0.57
CA THR A 202 9.12 13.62 0.50
C THR A 202 9.66 12.74 -0.62
N LYS A 203 8.88 11.79 -1.15
CA LYS A 203 9.28 10.92 -2.27
C LYS A 203 8.94 11.49 -3.65
N GLY A 204 8.08 12.51 -3.73
CA GLY A 204 7.58 13.06 -5.00
C GLY A 204 8.30 14.31 -5.53
N HIS A 205 9.20 14.93 -4.80
CA HIS A 205 9.71 16.28 -5.12
C HIS A 205 11.22 16.49 -4.98
N ILE A 206 12.02 15.47 -5.29
CA ILE A 206 13.46 15.71 -5.49
C ILE A 206 13.93 14.99 -6.75
#